data_31d4b80e4ae204ab081c7fb3f11259ef
#
_entry.id   31d4b80e4ae204ab081c7fb3f11259ef
#
_cell.length_a   1.000
_cell.length_b   1.000
_cell.length_c   1.000
_cell.angle_alpha   90.00
_cell.angle_beta   90.00
_cell.angle_gamma   90.00
#
_symmetry.space_group_name_H-M   'P 1'
#
loop_
_entity.id
_entity.type
_entity.pdbx_description
1 polymer ?
#
loop_
_entity_poly.entity_id
_entity_poly.type
_entity_poly.pdbx_seq_one_letter_code
_entity_poly.pdbx_strand_id
1 'polypeptide(L)'
;MSAAPEKSLTAYVAGFIVKTRAKNIPADVMHLGKRSILDGIGLALAGSVSESGHIVRKHLQSLGCKVSNGCTVIGSGMKMPARFAAFANGVAIHADDYDDTQLAAAKDRVYGLLTHPTAPALPPVLALGERDGRSGRDVLTAYQIAVEVETKISEAMNPRHYQDGFHSTATVGAIAAGAGAAQLLGFNLEQTRRTLSIAASQAAGLRENFGTMMKPFHAGRACESGVVAAEFAQLGFTATPIILEAGRGFFKAAGGGYDPQSIEGKLGAPWSFAFPGVSIKPHPSGSLTHPGMGLMLDLIMQHDIQPAEVKKVAVGVNRQNVNALIHNRPTNELQAKFSMQFCMAILLLRRKAGLAEFTDDVVNRPDVKAMIEKINYGVHPVAEAAGYEKMTTIIDIELANGRKISGSADFGKGSPANPMTDDELANKFRECAAWGKLARASADKIVDMIFGLEKLKNIRELTKLLQTGARPTKSKNIEPPRTQRKAFKKV
;
A
#
# COMPACT_ATOMS: atom_id res chain seq x y z
N MET A 1 33.46 -0.36 -21.65
CA MET A 1 32.04 0.08 -21.65
C MET A 1 32.01 1.51 -22.16
N SER A 2 31.28 1.80 -23.24
CA SER A 2 31.12 3.17 -23.76
C SER A 2 30.42 4.02 -22.67
N ALA A 3 30.87 5.30 -22.57
CA ALA A 3 30.19 6.25 -21.67
C ALA A 3 28.69 6.28 -22.00
N ALA A 4 27.85 6.12 -21.02
CA ALA A 4 26.39 6.18 -21.21
C ALA A 4 26.01 7.61 -21.64
N PRO A 5 25.04 7.79 -22.54
CA PRO A 5 24.59 9.11 -22.94
C PRO A 5 24.11 9.88 -21.68
N GLU A 6 24.57 11.13 -21.55
CA GLU A 6 24.16 12.05 -20.47
C GLU A 6 22.65 12.33 -20.49
N LYS A 7 21.96 12.05 -21.62
CA LYS A 7 20.52 12.29 -21.85
C LYS A 7 19.70 11.00 -21.90
N SER A 8 19.95 10.03 -21.01
CA SER A 8 19.11 8.84 -20.89
C SER A 8 18.01 9.03 -19.84
N LEU A 9 16.89 8.28 -19.96
CA LEU A 9 15.80 8.32 -18.95
C LEU A 9 16.32 7.96 -17.56
N THR A 10 17.14 6.91 -17.46
CA THR A 10 17.75 6.53 -16.17
C THR A 10 18.60 7.66 -15.60
N ALA A 11 19.35 8.41 -16.45
CA ALA A 11 20.11 9.58 -16.01
C ALA A 11 19.20 10.74 -15.57
N TYR A 12 18.09 10.96 -16.28
CA TYR A 12 17.10 11.97 -15.91
C TYR A 12 16.49 11.69 -14.53
N VAL A 13 16.01 10.45 -14.29
CA VAL A 13 15.46 10.02 -12.98
C VAL A 13 16.51 10.12 -11.88
N ALA A 14 17.73 9.62 -12.12
CA ALA A 14 18.83 9.72 -11.15
C ALA A 14 19.21 11.18 -10.86
N GLY A 15 19.21 12.04 -11.90
CA GLY A 15 19.44 13.47 -11.76
C GLY A 15 18.40 14.17 -10.89
N PHE A 16 17.12 13.81 -11.02
CA PHE A 16 16.06 14.30 -10.15
C PHE A 16 16.30 13.89 -8.69
N ILE A 17 16.58 12.61 -8.44
CA ILE A 17 16.87 12.08 -7.09
C ILE A 17 18.04 12.85 -6.45
N VAL A 18 19.14 13.02 -7.19
CA VAL A 18 20.36 13.66 -6.68
C VAL A 18 20.17 15.15 -6.41
N LYS A 19 19.42 15.85 -7.26
CA LYS A 19 19.31 17.32 -7.22
C LYS A 19 18.21 17.82 -6.29
N THR A 20 17.17 17.03 -6.06
CA THR A 20 16.02 17.45 -5.25
C THR A 20 16.39 17.56 -3.77
N ARG A 21 15.98 18.66 -3.14
CA ARG A 21 16.15 18.97 -1.72
C ARG A 21 14.79 19.32 -1.12
N ALA A 22 14.66 19.26 0.21
CA ALA A 22 13.42 19.60 0.91
C ALA A 22 12.81 20.95 0.46
N LYS A 23 13.65 21.96 0.21
CA LYS A 23 13.21 23.30 -0.26
C LYS A 23 12.60 23.30 -1.68
N ASN A 24 12.79 22.24 -2.44
CA ASN A 24 12.24 22.10 -3.79
C ASN A 24 10.83 21.44 -3.77
N ILE A 25 10.38 20.95 -2.63
CA ILE A 25 9.11 20.27 -2.46
C ILE A 25 8.12 21.27 -1.85
N PRO A 26 6.96 21.55 -2.48
CA PRO A 26 5.94 22.44 -1.94
C PRO A 26 5.46 22.01 -0.53
N ALA A 27 5.06 22.96 0.29
CA ALA A 27 4.68 22.70 1.69
C ALA A 27 3.42 21.79 1.80
N ASP A 28 2.47 21.97 0.91
CA ASP A 28 1.27 21.13 0.79
C ASP A 28 1.63 19.69 0.41
N VAL A 29 2.55 19.49 -0.53
CA VAL A 29 3.08 18.16 -0.91
C VAL A 29 3.79 17.52 0.28
N MET A 30 4.60 18.27 1.02
CA MET A 30 5.24 17.78 2.25
C MET A 30 4.19 17.36 3.29
N HIS A 31 3.10 18.11 3.44
CA HIS A 31 2.00 17.77 4.34
C HIS A 31 1.29 16.48 3.90
N LEU A 32 0.97 16.34 2.60
CA LEU A 32 0.37 15.10 2.05
C LEU A 32 1.25 13.88 2.30
N GLY A 33 2.57 14.00 2.13
CA GLY A 33 3.49 12.91 2.45
C GLY A 33 3.51 12.55 3.93
N LYS A 34 3.40 13.52 4.86
CA LYS A 34 3.28 13.21 6.29
C LYS A 34 2.00 12.46 6.62
N ARG A 35 0.90 12.76 5.93
CA ARG A 35 -0.35 12.02 6.05
C ARG A 35 -0.17 10.55 5.68
N SER A 36 0.46 10.26 4.54
CA SER A 36 0.74 8.88 4.10
C SER A 36 1.75 8.17 5.02
N ILE A 37 2.75 8.88 5.57
CA ILE A 37 3.66 8.33 6.58
C ILE A 37 2.90 7.93 7.86
N LEU A 38 1.98 8.79 8.34
CA LEU A 38 1.16 8.50 9.52
C LEU A 38 0.33 7.24 9.28
N ASP A 39 -0.31 7.16 8.13
CA ASP A 39 -1.08 5.98 7.71
C ASP A 39 -0.21 4.73 7.67
N GLY A 40 0.89 4.76 6.94
CA GLY A 40 1.82 3.62 6.79
C GLY A 40 2.38 3.12 8.13
N ILE A 41 2.72 4.02 9.05
CA ILE A 41 3.20 3.62 10.39
C ILE A 41 2.06 2.97 11.20
N GLY A 42 0.85 3.51 11.13
CA GLY A 42 -0.33 2.89 11.76
C GLY A 42 -0.57 1.47 11.24
N LEU A 43 -0.50 1.31 9.93
CA LEU A 43 -0.67 0.00 9.28
C LEU A 43 0.47 -0.97 9.59
N ALA A 44 1.72 -0.49 9.71
CA ALA A 44 2.83 -1.34 10.16
C ALA A 44 2.59 -1.86 11.58
N LEU A 45 2.03 -1.05 12.48
CA LEU A 45 1.64 -1.48 13.82
C LEU A 45 0.52 -2.52 13.76
N ALA A 46 -0.53 -2.29 12.99
CA ALA A 46 -1.65 -3.21 12.83
C ALA A 46 -1.19 -4.53 12.19
N GLY A 47 -0.51 -4.48 11.04
CA GLY A 47 -0.03 -5.65 10.33
C GLY A 47 1.07 -6.42 11.07
N SER A 48 1.71 -5.80 12.07
CA SER A 48 2.67 -6.51 12.91
C SER A 48 2.03 -7.66 13.69
N VAL A 49 0.75 -7.60 13.99
CA VAL A 49 0.01 -8.67 14.70
C VAL A 49 -0.76 -9.59 13.75
N SER A 50 -0.71 -9.35 12.44
CA SER A 50 -1.26 -10.25 11.41
C SER A 50 -0.48 -11.58 11.35
N GLU A 51 -1.08 -12.59 10.74
CA GLU A 51 -0.43 -13.89 10.55
C GLU A 51 0.85 -13.75 9.72
N SER A 52 0.82 -13.00 8.62
CA SER A 52 2.00 -12.73 7.78
C SER A 52 3.11 -12.02 8.55
N GLY A 53 2.78 -10.99 9.34
CA GLY A 53 3.72 -10.30 10.21
C GLY A 53 4.35 -11.21 11.26
N HIS A 54 3.56 -12.13 11.80
CA HIS A 54 4.04 -13.12 12.78
C HIS A 54 5.02 -14.12 12.16
N ILE A 55 4.68 -14.67 10.99
CA ILE A 55 5.53 -15.62 10.25
C ILE A 55 6.86 -14.95 9.85
N VAL A 56 6.82 -13.72 9.34
CA VAL A 56 8.02 -12.96 8.98
C VAL A 56 8.92 -12.76 10.19
N ARG A 57 8.38 -12.32 11.34
CA ARG A 57 9.21 -12.18 12.55
C ARG A 57 9.83 -13.50 13.00
N LYS A 58 9.07 -14.60 12.96
CA LYS A 58 9.60 -15.93 13.28
C LYS A 58 10.74 -16.33 12.34
N HIS A 59 10.60 -16.08 11.05
CA HIS A 59 11.67 -16.30 10.08
C HIS A 59 12.90 -15.45 10.40
N LEU A 60 12.74 -14.14 10.63
CA LEU A 60 13.87 -13.26 10.96
C LEU A 60 14.58 -13.66 12.25
N GLN A 61 13.86 -14.14 13.26
CA GLN A 61 14.45 -14.68 14.48
C GLN A 61 15.33 -15.90 14.21
N SER A 62 14.92 -16.78 13.29
CA SER A 62 15.69 -17.99 12.95
C SER A 62 17.02 -17.70 12.24
N LEU A 63 17.17 -16.48 11.66
CA LEU A 63 18.44 -16.08 11.03
C LEU A 63 19.56 -15.80 12.04
N GLY A 64 19.22 -15.60 13.32
CA GLY A 64 20.21 -15.40 14.39
C GLY A 64 21.07 -14.13 14.22
N CYS A 65 20.61 -13.14 13.44
CA CYS A 65 21.39 -11.92 13.19
C CYS A 65 21.60 -11.12 14.48
N LYS A 66 22.86 -10.89 14.85
CA LYS A 66 23.24 -9.97 15.93
C LYS A 66 23.64 -8.63 15.29
N VAL A 67 23.02 -7.53 15.72
CA VAL A 67 23.31 -6.19 15.22
C VAL A 67 23.55 -5.22 16.36
N SER A 68 24.65 -4.47 16.29
CA SER A 68 24.96 -3.39 17.25
C SER A 68 24.09 -2.16 17.04
N ASN A 69 23.80 -1.79 15.77
CA ASN A 69 22.97 -0.63 15.36
C ASN A 69 21.77 -1.14 14.54
N GLY A 70 20.93 -1.98 15.14
CA GLY A 70 19.78 -2.56 14.46
C GLY A 70 18.67 -1.55 14.27
N CYS A 71 17.89 -1.75 13.20
CA CYS A 71 16.70 -0.98 12.84
C CYS A 71 15.45 -1.62 13.42
N THR A 72 14.47 -0.81 13.76
CA THR A 72 13.22 -1.24 14.39
C THR A 72 12.35 -2.07 13.45
N VAL A 73 12.00 -3.28 13.88
CA VAL A 73 10.85 -4.00 13.35
C VAL A 73 9.63 -3.51 14.11
N ILE A 74 8.81 -2.71 13.44
CA ILE A 74 7.66 -2.00 14.03
C ILE A 74 6.69 -3.00 14.69
N GLY A 75 6.11 -2.62 15.82
CA GLY A 75 5.18 -3.46 16.58
C GLY A 75 5.85 -4.64 17.27
N SER A 76 7.19 -4.59 17.44
CA SER A 76 7.94 -5.61 18.19
C SER A 76 9.14 -5.00 18.93
N GLY A 77 9.72 -5.74 19.86
CA GLY A 77 10.99 -5.37 20.51
C GLY A 77 12.23 -5.77 19.68
N MET A 78 12.06 -6.21 18.44
CA MET A 78 13.14 -6.74 17.61
C MET A 78 13.88 -5.62 16.88
N LYS A 79 15.21 -5.77 16.83
CA LYS A 79 16.12 -4.96 16.02
C LYS A 79 16.82 -5.84 15.00
N MET A 80 16.85 -5.43 13.74
CA MET A 80 17.41 -6.19 12.63
C MET A 80 18.30 -5.30 11.74
N PRO A 81 19.18 -5.88 10.90
CA PRO A 81 19.80 -5.13 9.80
C PRO A 81 18.75 -4.37 8.98
N ALA A 82 19.14 -3.22 8.42
CA ALA A 82 18.21 -2.31 7.72
C ALA A 82 17.35 -3.03 6.65
N ARG A 83 17.97 -3.91 5.86
CA ARG A 83 17.27 -4.70 4.82
C ARG A 83 16.13 -5.56 5.38
N PHE A 84 16.36 -6.21 6.50
CA PHE A 84 15.38 -7.12 7.12
C PHE A 84 14.31 -6.36 7.90
N ALA A 85 14.67 -5.23 8.55
CA ALA A 85 13.69 -4.35 9.16
C ALA A 85 12.76 -3.74 8.09
N ALA A 86 13.33 -3.28 6.97
CA ALA A 86 12.55 -2.77 5.84
C ALA A 86 11.62 -3.85 5.26
N PHE A 87 12.11 -5.07 5.06
CA PHE A 87 11.30 -6.22 4.64
C PHE A 87 10.10 -6.45 5.56
N ALA A 88 10.35 -6.59 6.85
CA ALA A 88 9.29 -6.89 7.83
C ALA A 88 8.25 -5.78 7.91
N ASN A 89 8.71 -4.52 7.90
CA ASN A 89 7.84 -3.35 7.97
C ASN A 89 7.02 -3.18 6.69
N GLY A 90 7.59 -3.46 5.52
CA GLY A 90 6.86 -3.44 4.25
C GLY A 90 5.78 -4.52 4.17
N VAL A 91 6.06 -5.75 4.63
CA VAL A 91 5.03 -6.79 4.77
C VAL A 91 3.92 -6.33 5.70
N ALA A 92 4.26 -5.74 6.85
CA ALA A 92 3.29 -5.31 7.84
C ALA A 92 2.40 -4.17 7.33
N ILE A 93 2.94 -3.16 6.63
CA ILE A 93 2.14 -2.07 6.04
C ILE A 93 1.08 -2.62 5.07
N HIS A 94 1.45 -3.62 4.28
CA HIS A 94 0.60 -4.15 3.19
C HIS A 94 -0.27 -5.35 3.62
N ALA A 95 -0.17 -5.80 4.89
CA ALA A 95 -0.80 -7.04 5.36
C ALA A 95 -2.33 -7.03 5.28
N ASP A 96 -2.94 -5.89 5.58
CA ASP A 96 -4.38 -5.76 5.72
C ASP A 96 -5.09 -5.18 4.49
N ASP A 97 -4.36 -4.94 3.39
CA ASP A 97 -4.87 -4.25 2.19
C ASP A 97 -5.55 -2.91 2.52
N TYR A 98 -5.01 -2.22 3.51
CA TYR A 98 -5.57 -1.01 4.12
C TYR A 98 -4.71 0.24 3.85
N ASP A 99 -3.58 0.04 3.17
CA ASP A 99 -2.61 1.07 2.80
C ASP A 99 -3.06 1.90 1.60
N ASP A 100 -2.41 3.03 1.46
CA ASP A 100 -2.70 4.01 0.43
C ASP A 100 -2.55 3.44 -0.99
N THR A 101 -3.23 4.07 -1.94
CA THR A 101 -3.17 3.69 -3.36
C THR A 101 -3.07 4.92 -4.24
N GLN A 102 -2.31 4.81 -5.30
CA GLN A 102 -2.39 5.74 -6.42
C GLN A 102 -3.11 5.05 -7.58
N LEU A 103 -4.17 5.69 -8.04
CA LEU A 103 -4.91 5.30 -9.22
C LEU A 103 -4.46 6.19 -10.38
N ALA A 104 -4.03 5.61 -11.49
CA ALA A 104 -3.69 6.39 -12.69
C ALA A 104 -4.94 7.14 -13.20
N ALA A 105 -4.81 8.46 -13.34
CA ALA A 105 -5.90 9.35 -13.76
C ALA A 105 -5.93 9.53 -15.28
N ALA A 106 -5.79 8.48 -16.08
CA ALA A 106 -5.85 8.57 -17.54
C ALA A 106 -7.10 7.87 -18.07
N LYS A 107 -7.78 8.48 -19.06
CA LYS A 107 -9.03 7.97 -19.69
C LYS A 107 -8.93 6.53 -20.21
N ASP A 108 -7.75 6.14 -20.66
CA ASP A 108 -7.43 4.86 -21.25
C ASP A 108 -6.79 3.87 -20.26
N ARG A 109 -6.53 4.29 -19.01
CA ARG A 109 -5.77 3.54 -18.02
C ARG A 109 -6.59 3.23 -16.79
N VAL A 110 -7.40 2.21 -16.92
CA VAL A 110 -8.18 1.70 -15.80
C VAL A 110 -7.36 0.73 -15.02
N TYR A 111 -7.13 1.03 -13.75
CA TYR A 111 -6.58 0.12 -12.74
C TYR A 111 -5.31 -0.65 -13.17
N GLY A 112 -4.76 -0.36 -14.36
CA GLY A 112 -3.57 -1.04 -14.87
C GLY A 112 -2.29 -0.70 -14.12
N LEU A 113 -2.32 0.38 -13.33
CA LEU A 113 -1.15 0.92 -12.66
C LEU A 113 -1.41 1.21 -11.19
N LEU A 114 -2.30 0.42 -10.58
CA LEU A 114 -2.48 0.45 -9.14
C LEU A 114 -1.16 0.16 -8.46
N THR A 115 -0.65 1.15 -7.74
CA THR A 115 0.46 0.98 -6.81
C THR A 115 0.02 1.39 -5.41
N HIS A 116 0.65 0.78 -4.42
CA HIS A 116 0.52 1.16 -3.01
C HIS A 116 1.83 1.85 -2.61
N PRO A 117 1.95 3.18 -2.81
CA PRO A 117 3.26 3.83 -2.84
C PRO A 117 3.97 3.85 -1.49
N THR A 118 3.24 3.94 -0.38
CA THR A 118 3.87 4.01 0.95
C THR A 118 4.49 2.68 1.39
N ALA A 119 3.90 1.56 0.98
CA ALA A 119 4.37 0.24 1.42
C ALA A 119 5.83 -0.06 1.01
N PRO A 120 6.28 0.18 -0.24
CA PRO A 120 7.67 0.00 -0.62
C PRO A 120 8.56 1.21 -0.33
N ALA A 121 8.01 2.44 -0.29
CA ALA A 121 8.82 3.66 -0.18
C ALA A 121 9.24 4.00 1.26
N LEU A 122 8.34 3.84 2.25
CA LEU A 122 8.59 4.27 3.62
C LEU A 122 9.59 3.38 4.40
N PRO A 123 9.46 2.04 4.41
CA PRO A 123 10.29 1.19 5.26
C PRO A 123 11.79 1.29 4.98
N PRO A 124 12.28 1.38 3.73
CA PRO A 124 13.71 1.54 3.44
C PRO A 124 14.29 2.83 4.00
N VAL A 125 13.59 3.96 3.76
CA VAL A 125 14.09 5.27 4.21
C VAL A 125 14.00 5.41 5.73
N LEU A 126 13.01 4.80 6.37
CA LEU A 126 12.89 4.78 7.82
C LEU A 126 14.00 3.92 8.46
N ALA A 127 14.26 2.72 7.93
CA ALA A 127 15.29 1.83 8.45
C ALA A 127 16.71 2.40 8.25
N LEU A 128 17.03 2.89 7.06
CA LEU A 128 18.32 3.53 6.80
C LEU A 128 18.48 4.83 7.58
N GLY A 129 17.41 5.62 7.69
CA GLY A 129 17.40 6.83 8.51
C GLY A 129 17.65 6.54 9.98
N GLU A 130 17.05 5.50 10.54
CA GLU A 130 17.31 5.04 11.91
C GLU A 130 18.75 4.56 12.08
N ARG A 131 19.25 3.74 11.14
CA ARG A 131 20.63 3.24 11.16
C ARG A 131 21.63 4.40 11.25
N ASP A 132 21.46 5.41 10.42
CA ASP A 132 22.41 6.51 10.24
C ASP A 132 22.09 7.75 11.10
N GLY A 133 20.99 7.72 11.88
CA GLY A 133 20.57 8.85 12.74
C GLY A 133 20.17 10.09 11.95
N ARG A 134 19.52 9.91 10.78
CA ARG A 134 19.08 11.02 9.92
C ARG A 134 17.96 11.83 10.56
N SER A 135 17.84 13.07 10.13
CA SER A 135 16.73 13.93 10.58
C SER A 135 15.39 13.48 10.00
N GLY A 136 14.29 13.86 10.67
CA GLY A 136 12.96 13.61 10.12
C GLY A 136 12.73 14.33 8.80
N ARG A 137 13.37 15.48 8.57
CA ARG A 137 13.35 16.20 7.28
C ARG A 137 14.01 15.39 6.16
N ASP A 138 15.15 14.77 6.44
CA ASP A 138 15.84 13.93 5.43
C ASP A 138 14.99 12.70 5.07
N VAL A 139 14.42 12.03 6.07
CA VAL A 139 13.54 10.88 5.86
C VAL A 139 12.29 11.27 5.07
N LEU A 140 11.63 12.39 5.40
CA LEU A 140 10.46 12.87 4.66
C LEU A 140 10.83 13.23 3.21
N THR A 141 11.96 13.88 2.98
CA THR A 141 12.42 14.24 1.63
C THR A 141 12.69 13.00 0.79
N ALA A 142 13.39 12.01 1.36
CA ALA A 142 13.69 10.76 0.67
C ALA A 142 12.41 9.95 0.36
N TYR A 143 11.47 9.94 1.29
CA TYR A 143 10.16 9.32 1.09
C TYR A 143 9.36 9.99 -0.05
N GLN A 144 9.29 11.33 -0.08
CA GLN A 144 8.63 12.08 -1.16
C GLN A 144 9.21 11.73 -2.53
N ILE A 145 10.55 11.68 -2.62
CA ILE A 145 11.24 11.34 -3.86
C ILE A 145 10.99 9.89 -4.26
N ALA A 146 10.96 8.95 -3.31
CA ALA A 146 10.65 7.55 -3.57
C ALA A 146 9.25 7.40 -4.17
N VAL A 147 8.24 8.03 -3.56
CA VAL A 147 6.86 8.00 -4.05
C VAL A 147 6.74 8.66 -5.42
N GLU A 148 7.39 9.81 -5.64
CA GLU A 148 7.37 10.50 -6.94
C GLU A 148 7.97 9.63 -8.05
N VAL A 149 9.11 8.97 -7.79
CA VAL A 149 9.73 8.07 -8.76
C VAL A 149 8.86 6.85 -9.02
N GLU A 150 8.26 6.25 -7.98
CA GLU A 150 7.35 5.13 -8.13
C GLU A 150 6.17 5.45 -9.02
N THR A 151 5.50 6.54 -8.71
CA THR A 151 4.26 6.92 -9.38
C THR A 151 4.50 7.33 -10.83
N LYS A 152 5.55 8.11 -11.10
CA LYS A 152 5.90 8.50 -12.49
C LYS A 152 6.37 7.33 -13.35
N ILE A 153 7.12 6.39 -12.79
CA ILE A 153 7.46 5.14 -13.49
C ILE A 153 6.20 4.31 -13.75
N SER A 154 5.30 4.23 -12.78
CA SER A 154 4.02 3.53 -12.93
C SER A 154 3.14 4.16 -14.00
N GLU A 155 3.04 5.50 -14.03
CA GLU A 155 2.29 6.24 -15.06
C GLU A 155 2.87 6.05 -16.48
N ALA A 156 4.20 5.98 -16.58
CA ALA A 156 4.88 5.76 -17.85
C ALA A 156 4.82 4.31 -18.33
N MET A 157 4.64 3.34 -17.41
CA MET A 157 4.63 1.92 -17.72
C MET A 157 3.46 1.56 -18.64
N ASN A 158 3.72 0.75 -19.66
CA ASN A 158 2.66 0.20 -20.50
C ASN A 158 1.67 -0.62 -19.63
N PRO A 159 0.34 -0.40 -19.76
CA PRO A 159 -0.70 -1.12 -19.02
C PRO A 159 -0.60 -2.65 -19.08
N ARG A 160 0.03 -3.17 -20.14
CA ARG A 160 0.34 -4.58 -20.30
C ARG A 160 1.08 -5.17 -19.11
N HIS A 161 1.96 -4.41 -18.44
CA HIS A 161 2.65 -4.83 -17.23
C HIS A 161 1.69 -5.43 -16.18
N TYR A 162 0.65 -4.68 -15.85
CA TYR A 162 -0.36 -5.14 -14.89
C TYR A 162 -1.27 -6.21 -15.48
N GLN A 163 -1.64 -6.08 -16.75
CA GLN A 163 -2.51 -7.02 -17.45
C GLN A 163 -1.86 -8.41 -17.59
N ASP A 164 -0.55 -8.44 -17.88
CA ASP A 164 0.22 -9.71 -18.01
C ASP A 164 0.52 -10.35 -16.64
N GLY A 165 0.08 -9.76 -15.53
CA GLY A 165 0.09 -10.38 -14.22
C GLY A 165 1.15 -9.88 -13.25
N PHE A 166 1.86 -8.80 -13.53
CA PHE A 166 2.79 -8.21 -12.57
C PHE A 166 2.09 -7.40 -11.48
N HIS A 167 2.60 -7.45 -10.25
CA HIS A 167 2.18 -6.61 -9.14
C HIS A 167 3.02 -5.33 -9.10
N SER A 168 2.47 -4.21 -9.55
CA SER A 168 3.19 -2.93 -9.71
C SER A 168 3.86 -2.45 -8.42
N THR A 169 3.19 -2.58 -7.27
CA THR A 169 3.76 -2.27 -5.94
C THR A 169 5.07 -3.02 -5.66
N ALA A 170 5.20 -4.24 -6.17
CA ALA A 170 6.41 -5.03 -5.99
C ALA A 170 7.50 -4.65 -6.98
N THR A 171 7.14 -4.54 -8.25
CA THR A 171 8.10 -4.36 -9.33
C THR A 171 8.61 -2.92 -9.40
N VAL A 172 7.72 -1.94 -9.50
CA VAL A 172 8.08 -0.52 -9.49
C VAL A 172 8.53 -0.07 -8.09
N GLY A 173 7.89 -0.62 -7.05
CA GLY A 173 8.25 -0.34 -5.67
C GLY A 173 9.69 -0.70 -5.31
N ALA A 174 10.29 -1.72 -5.93
CA ALA A 174 11.71 -2.02 -5.73
C ALA A 174 12.61 -0.86 -6.21
N ILE A 175 12.25 -0.23 -7.34
CA ILE A 175 12.97 0.94 -7.89
C ILE A 175 12.74 2.15 -6.99
N ALA A 176 11.51 2.37 -6.53
CA ALA A 176 11.15 3.44 -5.59
C ALA A 176 11.93 3.34 -4.27
N ALA A 177 11.99 2.15 -3.69
CA ALA A 177 12.77 1.84 -2.50
C ALA A 177 14.25 2.18 -2.68
N GLY A 178 14.82 1.83 -3.84
CA GLY A 178 16.18 2.19 -4.22
C GLY A 178 16.37 3.70 -4.40
N ALA A 179 15.41 4.38 -5.01
CA ALA A 179 15.44 5.83 -5.21
C ALA A 179 15.47 6.59 -3.87
N GLY A 180 14.58 6.23 -2.95
CA GLY A 180 14.55 6.79 -1.60
C GLY A 180 15.83 6.51 -0.82
N ALA A 181 16.35 5.28 -0.89
CA ALA A 181 17.60 4.91 -0.24
C ALA A 181 18.80 5.72 -0.79
N ALA A 182 18.91 5.86 -2.13
CA ALA A 182 19.98 6.62 -2.76
C ALA A 182 19.95 8.10 -2.34
N GLN A 183 18.76 8.71 -2.31
CA GLN A 183 18.59 10.08 -1.88
C GLN A 183 18.98 10.27 -0.43
N LEU A 184 18.49 9.41 0.49
CA LEU A 184 18.76 9.49 1.92
C LEU A 184 20.26 9.33 2.24
N LEU A 185 20.94 8.46 1.50
CA LEU A 185 22.38 8.21 1.66
C LEU A 185 23.25 9.30 1.01
N GLY A 186 22.65 10.22 0.24
CA GLY A 186 23.37 11.32 -0.40
C GLY A 186 24.25 10.86 -1.57
N PHE A 187 23.82 9.85 -2.31
CA PHE A 187 24.59 9.31 -3.44
C PHE A 187 24.78 10.30 -4.57
N ASN A 188 25.89 10.17 -5.27
CA ASN A 188 26.13 10.89 -6.53
C ASN A 188 25.34 10.26 -7.69
N LEU A 189 25.41 10.88 -8.88
CA LEU A 189 24.66 10.44 -10.06
C LEU A 189 24.96 8.99 -10.44
N GLU A 190 26.23 8.59 -10.41
CA GLU A 190 26.63 7.23 -10.79
C GLU A 190 26.17 6.18 -9.79
N GLN A 191 26.35 6.43 -8.48
CA GLN A 191 25.85 5.56 -7.43
C GLN A 191 24.32 5.42 -7.49
N THR A 192 23.62 6.52 -7.78
CA THR A 192 22.16 6.51 -7.93
C THR A 192 21.72 5.68 -9.13
N ARG A 193 22.37 5.83 -10.30
CA ARG A 193 22.11 5.00 -11.50
C ARG A 193 22.32 3.52 -11.21
N ARG A 194 23.43 3.17 -10.51
CA ARG A 194 23.70 1.78 -10.09
C ARG A 194 22.60 1.26 -9.16
N THR A 195 22.19 2.07 -8.19
CA THR A 195 21.10 1.69 -7.27
C THR A 195 19.80 1.38 -8.00
N LEU A 196 19.38 2.26 -8.91
CA LEU A 196 18.19 2.04 -9.74
C LEU A 196 18.30 0.76 -10.56
N SER A 197 19.49 0.51 -11.14
CA SER A 197 19.74 -0.67 -11.97
C SER A 197 19.70 -1.98 -11.17
N ILE A 198 20.35 -2.01 -9.99
CA ILE A 198 20.36 -3.17 -9.11
C ILE A 198 18.95 -3.44 -8.55
N ALA A 199 18.21 -2.38 -8.20
CA ALA A 199 16.83 -2.49 -7.73
C ALA A 199 15.90 -3.04 -8.82
N ALA A 200 15.96 -2.49 -10.03
CA ALA A 200 15.16 -2.93 -11.17
C ALA A 200 15.41 -4.40 -11.53
N SER A 201 16.64 -4.88 -11.37
CA SER A 201 17.01 -6.28 -11.63
C SER A 201 16.44 -7.28 -10.59
N GLN A 202 15.94 -6.77 -9.46
CA GLN A 202 15.29 -7.56 -8.40
C GLN A 202 13.76 -7.40 -8.42
N ALA A 203 13.21 -6.63 -9.35
CA ALA A 203 11.78 -6.37 -9.47
C ALA A 203 11.01 -7.65 -9.80
N ALA A 204 10.15 -8.10 -8.89
CA ALA A 204 9.37 -9.33 -9.03
C ALA A 204 8.07 -9.25 -8.22
N GLY A 205 7.08 -10.06 -8.61
CA GLY A 205 5.80 -10.20 -7.93
C GLY A 205 4.67 -10.48 -8.91
N LEU A 206 3.86 -11.51 -8.65
CA LEU A 206 2.80 -11.97 -9.54
C LEU A 206 1.42 -11.83 -8.89
N ARG A 207 0.48 -11.25 -9.63
CA ARG A 207 -0.90 -10.99 -9.19
C ARG A 207 -1.72 -12.23 -8.92
N GLU A 208 -1.34 -13.38 -9.48
CA GLU A 208 -1.99 -14.67 -9.18
C GLU A 208 -1.99 -14.98 -7.68
N ASN A 209 -1.08 -14.38 -6.93
CA ASN A 209 -1.01 -14.48 -5.48
C ASN A 209 -1.91 -13.49 -4.71
N PHE A 210 -2.76 -12.71 -5.39
CA PHE A 210 -3.69 -11.83 -4.68
C PHE A 210 -4.70 -12.65 -3.87
N GLY A 211 -5.02 -12.17 -2.66
CA GLY A 211 -5.81 -12.94 -1.69
C GLY A 211 -5.01 -13.94 -0.86
N THR A 212 -3.67 -13.93 -0.95
CA THR A 212 -2.77 -14.73 -0.12
C THR A 212 -1.74 -13.84 0.59
N MET A 213 -1.02 -14.38 1.57
CA MET A 213 0.10 -13.70 2.25
C MET A 213 1.26 -13.33 1.31
N MET A 214 1.29 -13.84 0.09
CA MET A 214 2.30 -13.44 -0.90
C MET A 214 2.10 -12.02 -1.40
N LYS A 215 0.89 -11.46 -1.38
CA LYS A 215 0.68 -10.06 -1.77
C LYS A 215 1.47 -9.10 -0.86
N PRO A 216 1.32 -9.09 0.48
CA PRO A 216 2.16 -8.27 1.35
C PRO A 216 3.65 -8.67 1.33
N PHE A 217 3.99 -9.94 1.14
CA PHE A 217 5.37 -10.37 0.95
C PHE A 217 6.05 -9.65 -0.21
N HIS A 218 5.34 -9.41 -1.32
CA HIS A 218 5.88 -8.69 -2.47
C HIS A 218 6.33 -7.25 -2.09
N ALA A 219 5.53 -6.51 -1.32
CA ALA A 219 5.89 -5.17 -0.86
C ALA A 219 7.14 -5.19 0.06
N GLY A 220 7.20 -6.16 0.98
CA GLY A 220 8.38 -6.35 1.81
C GLY A 220 9.64 -6.66 0.99
N ARG A 221 9.54 -7.52 -0.03
CA ARG A 221 10.67 -7.81 -0.91
C ARG A 221 11.12 -6.59 -1.72
N ALA A 222 10.20 -5.75 -2.16
CA ALA A 222 10.54 -4.49 -2.80
C ALA A 222 11.36 -3.58 -1.87
N CYS A 223 10.94 -3.45 -0.60
CA CYS A 223 11.68 -2.72 0.42
C CYS A 223 13.11 -3.26 0.61
N GLU A 224 13.23 -4.57 0.80
CA GLU A 224 14.54 -5.22 0.95
C GLU A 224 15.42 -5.02 -0.26
N SER A 225 14.87 -5.18 -1.47
CA SER A 225 15.59 -5.02 -2.73
C SER A 225 16.18 -3.61 -2.90
N GLY A 226 15.43 -2.58 -2.48
CA GLY A 226 15.92 -1.19 -2.51
C GLY A 226 17.08 -0.94 -1.56
N VAL A 227 17.01 -1.47 -0.32
CA VAL A 227 18.12 -1.36 0.64
C VAL A 227 19.36 -2.09 0.13
N VAL A 228 19.19 -3.33 -0.33
CA VAL A 228 20.29 -4.14 -0.91
C VAL A 228 20.92 -3.42 -2.11
N ALA A 229 20.10 -2.86 -3.00
CA ALA A 229 20.59 -2.13 -4.17
C ALA A 229 21.47 -0.93 -3.78
N ALA A 230 21.06 -0.15 -2.78
CA ALA A 230 21.82 0.97 -2.29
C ALA A 230 23.13 0.54 -1.61
N GLU A 231 23.09 -0.49 -0.78
CA GLU A 231 24.29 -1.02 -0.10
C GLU A 231 25.33 -1.56 -1.11
N PHE A 232 24.90 -2.31 -2.14
CA PHE A 232 25.80 -2.79 -3.18
C PHE A 232 26.35 -1.65 -4.06
N ALA A 233 25.52 -0.67 -4.42
CA ALA A 233 25.97 0.49 -5.16
C ALA A 233 27.00 1.31 -4.38
N GLN A 234 26.86 1.45 -3.06
CA GLN A 234 27.81 2.11 -2.17
C GLN A 234 29.17 1.39 -2.15
N LEU A 235 29.15 0.06 -2.20
CA LEU A 235 30.37 -0.77 -2.24
C LEU A 235 31.01 -0.81 -3.63
N GLY A 236 30.45 -0.14 -4.64
CA GLY A 236 31.03 -0.07 -5.98
C GLY A 236 30.59 -1.20 -6.92
N PHE A 237 29.54 -1.98 -6.56
CA PHE A 237 29.03 -3.02 -7.45
C PHE A 237 28.53 -2.43 -8.76
N THR A 238 28.94 -2.99 -9.88
CA THR A 238 28.67 -2.44 -11.22
C THR A 238 27.32 -2.87 -11.75
N ALA A 239 26.64 -1.98 -12.45
CA ALA A 239 25.38 -2.23 -13.13
C ALA A 239 25.25 -1.34 -14.38
N THR A 240 24.31 -1.67 -15.28
CA THR A 240 24.08 -0.85 -16.47
C THR A 240 23.58 0.55 -16.10
N PRO A 241 24.06 1.62 -16.76
CA PRO A 241 23.60 2.98 -16.45
C PRO A 241 22.28 3.38 -17.15
N ILE A 242 21.63 2.49 -17.92
CA ILE A 242 20.46 2.76 -18.77
C ILE A 242 19.34 1.72 -18.53
N ILE A 243 19.15 1.29 -17.29
CA ILE A 243 18.27 0.15 -16.97
C ILE A 243 16.81 0.38 -17.31
N LEU A 244 16.30 1.60 -17.21
CA LEU A 244 14.88 1.86 -17.42
C LEU A 244 14.51 1.73 -18.91
N GLU A 245 15.23 2.41 -19.79
CA GLU A 245 14.92 2.60 -21.22
C GLU A 245 15.60 1.60 -22.16
N ALA A 246 16.58 0.83 -21.69
CA ALA A 246 17.32 -0.09 -22.56
C ALA A 246 16.42 -1.10 -23.26
N GLY A 247 16.80 -1.56 -24.46
CA GLY A 247 16.04 -2.55 -25.24
C GLY A 247 15.84 -3.91 -24.53
N ARG A 248 16.60 -4.20 -23.47
CA ARG A 248 16.44 -5.31 -22.53
C ARG A 248 16.33 -4.81 -21.10
N GLY A 249 15.95 -3.54 -20.92
CA GLY A 249 15.77 -2.89 -19.64
C GLY A 249 14.37 -3.10 -19.06
N PHE A 250 14.12 -2.42 -17.93
CA PHE A 250 12.95 -2.66 -17.12
C PHE A 250 11.62 -2.46 -17.86
N PHE A 251 11.43 -1.30 -18.51
CA PHE A 251 10.18 -1.02 -19.21
C PHE A 251 9.91 -2.01 -20.36
N LYS A 252 10.94 -2.37 -21.11
CA LYS A 252 10.79 -3.31 -22.23
C LYS A 252 10.48 -4.73 -21.74
N ALA A 253 11.23 -5.19 -20.74
CA ALA A 253 11.07 -6.55 -20.22
C ALA A 253 9.76 -6.73 -19.44
N ALA A 254 9.40 -5.76 -18.59
CA ALA A 254 8.26 -5.85 -17.69
C ALA A 254 6.92 -5.45 -18.31
N GLY A 255 6.89 -4.68 -19.40
CA GLY A 255 5.64 -4.16 -19.98
C GLY A 255 5.65 -3.97 -21.50
N GLY A 256 6.72 -4.39 -22.17
CA GLY A 256 6.86 -4.21 -23.62
C GLY A 256 7.26 -2.79 -24.05
N GLY A 257 7.36 -1.84 -23.12
CA GLY A 257 7.73 -0.45 -23.36
C GLY A 257 7.14 0.51 -22.35
N TYR A 258 7.27 1.80 -22.63
CA TYR A 258 6.78 2.89 -21.80
C TYR A 258 6.37 4.10 -22.66
N ASP A 259 5.61 5.01 -22.05
CA ASP A 259 5.26 6.31 -22.63
C ASP A 259 6.22 7.40 -22.10
N PRO A 260 7.15 7.93 -22.94
CA PRO A 260 8.06 8.98 -22.53
C PRO A 260 7.36 10.26 -22.05
N GLN A 261 6.19 10.60 -22.62
CA GLN A 261 5.46 11.82 -22.29
C GLN A 261 4.90 11.82 -20.88
N SER A 262 4.72 10.63 -20.28
CA SER A 262 4.24 10.49 -18.92
C SER A 262 5.33 10.65 -17.86
N ILE A 263 6.61 10.66 -18.22
CA ILE A 263 7.73 10.75 -17.26
C ILE A 263 8.76 11.83 -17.60
N GLU A 264 9.13 12.02 -18.88
CA GLU A 264 10.15 13.00 -19.26
C GLU A 264 9.64 14.42 -19.00
N GLY A 265 10.39 15.19 -18.20
CA GLY A 265 9.99 16.54 -17.77
C GLY A 265 8.87 16.58 -16.74
N LYS A 266 8.39 15.42 -16.21
CA LYS A 266 7.23 15.35 -15.30
C LYS A 266 7.59 15.13 -13.83
N LEU A 267 8.82 14.70 -13.50
CA LEU A 267 9.23 14.51 -12.13
C LEU A 267 9.15 15.83 -11.34
N GLY A 268 8.31 15.88 -10.33
CA GLY A 268 8.02 17.05 -9.50
C GLY A 268 7.18 18.15 -10.16
N ALA A 269 6.60 17.91 -11.35
CA ALA A 269 5.88 18.91 -12.13
C ALA A 269 4.64 18.35 -12.87
N PRO A 270 3.49 18.18 -12.21
CA PRO A 270 3.25 18.32 -10.77
C PRO A 270 3.80 17.13 -9.96
N TRP A 271 4.00 17.34 -8.67
CA TRP A 271 4.27 16.24 -7.73
C TRP A 271 3.06 15.30 -7.66
N SER A 272 3.30 14.00 -7.66
CA SER A 272 2.25 12.98 -7.70
C SER A 272 1.33 12.99 -6.47
N PHE A 273 1.81 13.42 -5.31
CA PHE A 273 0.96 13.66 -4.15
C PHE A 273 -0.07 14.77 -4.38
N ALA A 274 0.28 15.83 -5.14
CA ALA A 274 -0.66 16.91 -5.47
C ALA A 274 -1.59 16.51 -6.62
N PHE A 275 -1.06 15.84 -7.65
CA PHE A 275 -1.83 15.37 -8.80
C PHE A 275 -1.15 14.15 -9.47
N PRO A 276 -1.89 13.08 -9.71
CA PRO A 276 -3.32 12.86 -9.48
C PRO A 276 -3.71 12.68 -8.00
N GLY A 277 -2.73 12.63 -7.10
CA GLY A 277 -2.92 12.43 -5.68
C GLY A 277 -2.86 10.95 -5.27
N VAL A 278 -2.88 10.73 -3.98
CA VAL A 278 -2.84 9.40 -3.35
C VAL A 278 -4.08 9.24 -2.48
N SER A 279 -4.78 8.13 -2.64
CA SER A 279 -5.95 7.78 -1.84
C SER A 279 -5.52 7.07 -0.58
N ILE A 280 -6.01 7.51 0.59
CA ILE A 280 -5.82 6.82 1.88
C ILE A 280 -7.11 6.06 2.20
N LYS A 281 -7.04 4.75 2.26
CA LYS A 281 -8.21 3.90 2.48
C LYS A 281 -8.82 4.09 3.88
N PRO A 282 -10.12 4.37 4.01
CA PRO A 282 -10.81 4.41 5.31
C PRO A 282 -11.20 3.02 5.84
N HIS A 283 -11.13 1.98 5.01
CA HIS A 283 -11.53 0.61 5.32
C HIS A 283 -10.48 -0.40 4.83
N PRO A 284 -10.27 -1.54 5.52
CA PRO A 284 -9.29 -2.58 5.13
C PRO A 284 -9.86 -3.48 4.02
N SER A 285 -10.10 -2.89 2.84
CA SER A 285 -10.67 -3.58 1.68
C SER A 285 -10.14 -3.02 0.36
N GLY A 286 -10.41 -3.70 -0.74
CA GLY A 286 -10.03 -3.26 -2.07
C GLY A 286 -10.58 -1.87 -2.39
N SER A 287 -9.79 -1.00 -3.00
CA SER A 287 -10.16 0.42 -3.27
C SER A 287 -11.49 0.58 -3.99
N LEU A 288 -11.88 -0.42 -4.78
CA LEU A 288 -13.12 -0.43 -5.55
C LEU A 288 -14.40 -0.57 -4.72
N THR A 289 -14.28 -0.96 -3.43
CA THR A 289 -15.42 -1.03 -2.51
C THR A 289 -15.76 0.33 -1.90
N HIS A 290 -14.79 1.25 -1.84
CA HIS A 290 -14.88 2.46 -1.02
C HIS A 290 -15.95 3.45 -1.46
N PRO A 291 -16.21 3.72 -2.76
CA PRO A 291 -17.33 4.57 -3.15
C PRO A 291 -18.68 4.00 -2.65
N GLY A 292 -18.87 2.68 -2.81
CA GLY A 292 -20.06 2.00 -2.30
C GLY A 292 -20.15 1.99 -0.77
N MET A 293 -19.02 1.80 -0.07
CA MET A 293 -18.99 1.80 1.40
C MET A 293 -19.31 3.18 1.97
N GLY A 294 -18.73 4.25 1.41
CA GLY A 294 -19.04 5.61 1.81
C GLY A 294 -20.51 5.94 1.58
N LEU A 295 -21.00 5.69 0.37
CA LEU A 295 -22.41 5.89 0.01
C LEU A 295 -23.36 5.09 0.91
N MET A 296 -23.07 3.81 1.16
CA MET A 296 -23.89 2.97 2.03
C MET A 296 -23.97 3.55 3.44
N LEU A 297 -22.86 3.99 3.99
CA LEU A 297 -22.83 4.59 5.32
C LEU A 297 -23.62 5.89 5.38
N ASP A 298 -23.49 6.74 4.36
CA ASP A 298 -24.27 8.00 4.24
C ASP A 298 -25.76 7.71 4.18
N LEU A 299 -26.21 6.75 3.36
CA LEU A 299 -27.62 6.35 3.28
C LEU A 299 -28.16 5.78 4.59
N ILE A 300 -27.37 4.94 5.27
CA ILE A 300 -27.74 4.39 6.59
C ILE A 300 -27.93 5.52 7.60
N MET A 301 -27.01 6.46 7.66
CA MET A 301 -27.07 7.56 8.63
C MET A 301 -28.15 8.57 8.30
N GLN A 302 -28.32 8.92 7.02
CA GLN A 302 -29.31 9.89 6.58
C GLN A 302 -30.76 9.41 6.77
N HIS A 303 -30.99 8.12 6.60
CA HIS A 303 -32.33 7.53 6.64
C HIS A 303 -32.58 6.67 7.87
N ASP A 304 -31.64 6.60 8.80
CA ASP A 304 -31.63 5.76 10.01
C ASP A 304 -32.03 4.31 9.73
N ILE A 305 -31.45 3.71 8.70
CA ILE A 305 -31.80 2.35 8.26
C ILE A 305 -31.42 1.34 9.33
N GLN A 306 -32.39 0.55 9.78
CA GLN A 306 -32.15 -0.55 10.72
C GLN A 306 -31.92 -1.86 9.96
N PRO A 307 -30.97 -2.72 10.38
CA PRO A 307 -30.64 -3.98 9.67
C PRO A 307 -31.87 -4.89 9.45
N ALA A 308 -32.78 -4.94 10.43
CA ALA A 308 -33.99 -5.77 10.36
C ALA A 308 -34.98 -5.31 9.28
N GLU A 309 -34.98 -4.03 8.92
CA GLU A 309 -35.88 -3.45 7.92
C GLU A 309 -35.42 -3.71 6.48
N VAL A 310 -34.15 -4.09 6.28
CA VAL A 310 -33.59 -4.30 4.96
C VAL A 310 -34.16 -5.58 4.34
N LYS A 311 -34.91 -5.42 3.23
CA LYS A 311 -35.44 -6.52 2.42
C LYS A 311 -34.45 -6.93 1.34
N LYS A 312 -33.92 -5.96 0.58
CA LYS A 312 -33.01 -6.18 -0.54
C LYS A 312 -32.13 -4.96 -0.79
N VAL A 313 -30.89 -5.19 -1.22
CA VAL A 313 -29.97 -4.16 -1.70
C VAL A 313 -29.47 -4.55 -3.09
N ALA A 314 -29.43 -3.60 -4.02
CA ALA A 314 -28.74 -3.72 -5.29
C ALA A 314 -27.57 -2.76 -5.32
N VAL A 315 -26.39 -3.26 -5.66
CA VAL A 315 -25.17 -2.46 -5.82
C VAL A 315 -24.69 -2.59 -7.25
N GLY A 316 -24.76 -1.50 -7.98
CA GLY A 316 -24.41 -1.40 -9.38
C GLY A 316 -23.09 -0.67 -9.59
N VAL A 317 -22.18 -1.25 -10.35
CA VAL A 317 -20.86 -0.71 -10.66
C VAL A 317 -20.50 -0.96 -12.13
N ASN A 318 -19.33 -0.56 -12.59
CA ASN A 318 -18.82 -0.94 -13.89
C ASN A 318 -18.26 -2.38 -13.92
N ARG A 319 -18.04 -2.94 -15.12
CA ARG A 319 -17.58 -4.31 -15.34
C ARG A 319 -16.22 -4.61 -14.71
N GLN A 320 -15.31 -3.64 -14.69
CA GLN A 320 -13.98 -3.83 -14.09
C GLN A 320 -14.05 -4.03 -12.58
N ASN A 321 -14.96 -3.33 -11.90
CA ASN A 321 -15.19 -3.54 -10.48
C ASN A 321 -15.67 -4.96 -10.20
N VAL A 322 -16.62 -5.47 -11.02
CA VAL A 322 -17.11 -6.84 -10.89
C VAL A 322 -16.01 -7.86 -11.13
N ASN A 323 -15.14 -7.62 -12.11
CA ASN A 323 -14.01 -8.51 -12.41
C ASN A 323 -12.91 -8.52 -11.34
N ALA A 324 -12.83 -7.48 -10.50
CA ALA A 324 -11.84 -7.37 -9.44
C ALA A 324 -12.36 -7.83 -8.07
N LEU A 325 -13.63 -7.59 -7.77
CA LEU A 325 -14.27 -7.94 -6.49
C LEU A 325 -15.04 -9.26 -6.65
N ILE A 326 -14.30 -10.35 -6.78
CA ILE A 326 -14.80 -11.65 -7.22
C ILE A 326 -15.44 -12.52 -6.14
N HIS A 327 -15.30 -12.14 -4.85
CA HIS A 327 -15.75 -12.98 -3.75
C HIS A 327 -17.17 -12.60 -3.28
N ASN A 328 -18.18 -13.24 -3.86
CA ASN A 328 -19.57 -12.96 -3.53
C ASN A 328 -19.99 -13.48 -2.14
N ARG A 329 -19.44 -14.60 -1.71
CA ARG A 329 -19.71 -15.27 -0.41
C ARG A 329 -18.38 -15.62 0.26
N PRO A 330 -17.70 -14.65 0.87
CA PRO A 330 -16.41 -14.88 1.47
C PRO A 330 -16.51 -15.84 2.66
N THR A 331 -15.47 -16.66 2.84
CA THR A 331 -15.36 -17.63 3.94
C THR A 331 -14.25 -17.29 4.92
N ASN A 332 -13.44 -16.28 4.62
CA ASN A 332 -12.35 -15.79 5.45
C ASN A 332 -12.13 -14.29 5.24
N GLU A 333 -11.30 -13.68 6.09
CA GLU A 333 -10.99 -12.25 6.06
C GLU A 333 -10.37 -11.78 4.76
N LEU A 334 -9.49 -12.57 4.14
CA LEU A 334 -8.81 -12.19 2.90
C LEU A 334 -9.78 -12.09 1.71
N GLN A 335 -10.75 -13.01 1.63
CA GLN A 335 -11.81 -12.95 0.63
C GLN A 335 -12.78 -11.79 0.91
N ALA A 336 -13.09 -11.53 2.18
CA ALA A 336 -13.99 -10.44 2.59
C ALA A 336 -13.48 -9.07 2.13
N LYS A 337 -12.17 -8.84 2.14
CA LYS A 337 -11.52 -7.62 1.64
C LYS A 337 -11.80 -7.34 0.15
N PHE A 338 -12.18 -8.36 -0.61
CA PHE A 338 -12.52 -8.28 -2.04
C PHE A 338 -13.98 -8.70 -2.32
N SER A 339 -14.88 -8.47 -1.35
CA SER A 339 -16.31 -8.77 -1.44
C SER A 339 -17.15 -7.52 -1.24
N MET A 340 -17.79 -7.02 -2.31
CA MET A 340 -18.73 -5.89 -2.20
C MET A 340 -19.89 -6.25 -1.27
N GLN A 341 -20.42 -7.47 -1.39
CA GLN A 341 -21.55 -7.92 -0.57
C GLN A 341 -21.22 -7.92 0.92
N PHE A 342 -20.04 -8.41 1.30
CA PHE A 342 -19.60 -8.36 2.70
C PHE A 342 -19.44 -6.92 3.19
N CYS A 343 -18.80 -6.05 2.39
CA CYS A 343 -18.61 -4.65 2.76
C CYS A 343 -19.94 -3.92 3.02
N MET A 344 -20.95 -4.17 2.18
CA MET A 344 -22.29 -3.60 2.39
C MET A 344 -22.96 -4.20 3.61
N ALA A 345 -22.90 -5.54 3.78
CA ALA A 345 -23.53 -6.25 4.89
C ALA A 345 -22.98 -5.78 6.24
N ILE A 346 -21.66 -5.63 6.35
CA ILE A 346 -21.05 -5.24 7.63
C ILE A 346 -21.39 -3.79 8.01
N LEU A 347 -21.48 -2.88 7.04
CA LEU A 347 -21.92 -1.51 7.30
C LEU A 347 -23.39 -1.46 7.75
N LEU A 348 -24.27 -2.21 7.11
CA LEU A 348 -25.67 -2.31 7.53
C LEU A 348 -25.80 -2.85 8.97
N LEU A 349 -24.99 -3.84 9.34
CA LEU A 349 -25.06 -4.49 10.64
C LEU A 349 -24.36 -3.72 11.76
N ARG A 350 -23.25 -3.02 11.45
CA ARG A 350 -22.34 -2.45 12.45
C ARG A 350 -22.17 -0.94 12.33
N ARG A 351 -22.58 -0.31 11.24
CA ARG A 351 -22.29 1.10 10.89
C ARG A 351 -20.80 1.43 10.97
N LYS A 352 -19.97 0.40 10.88
CA LYS A 352 -18.50 0.44 10.94
C LYS A 352 -17.90 -0.72 10.15
N ALA A 353 -16.72 -0.50 9.56
CA ALA A 353 -15.98 -1.51 8.82
C ALA A 353 -14.46 -1.22 8.96
N GLY A 354 -13.93 -1.49 10.15
CA GLY A 354 -12.50 -1.42 10.49
C GLY A 354 -11.87 -2.81 10.60
N LEU A 355 -10.64 -2.88 11.14
CA LEU A 355 -9.91 -4.15 11.29
C LEU A 355 -10.67 -5.20 12.10
N ALA A 356 -11.42 -4.78 13.11
CA ALA A 356 -12.21 -5.69 13.97
C ALA A 356 -13.37 -6.35 13.22
N GLU A 357 -13.87 -5.73 12.17
CA GLU A 357 -14.95 -6.25 11.34
C GLU A 357 -14.45 -7.21 10.24
N PHE A 358 -13.19 -7.10 9.84
CA PHE A 358 -12.58 -7.98 8.83
C PHE A 358 -11.77 -9.11 9.48
N THR A 359 -12.46 -9.99 10.20
CA THR A 359 -11.90 -11.18 10.84
C THR A 359 -12.69 -12.42 10.43
N ASP A 360 -12.06 -13.59 10.42
CA ASP A 360 -12.72 -14.87 10.08
C ASP A 360 -13.97 -15.12 10.94
N ASP A 361 -13.89 -14.78 12.21
CA ASP A 361 -15.02 -14.94 13.14
C ASP A 361 -16.22 -14.06 12.72
N VAL A 362 -15.99 -12.83 12.32
CA VAL A 362 -17.04 -11.91 11.85
C VAL A 362 -17.58 -12.33 10.50
N VAL A 363 -16.71 -12.68 9.54
CA VAL A 363 -17.10 -13.13 8.19
C VAL A 363 -18.04 -14.34 8.26
N ASN A 364 -17.80 -15.25 9.20
CA ASN A 364 -18.54 -16.49 9.34
C ASN A 364 -19.78 -16.40 10.25
N ARG A 365 -20.11 -15.22 10.79
CA ARG A 365 -21.32 -15.04 11.61
C ARG A 365 -22.61 -15.30 10.82
N PRO A 366 -23.62 -15.95 11.43
CA PRO A 366 -24.90 -16.22 10.76
C PRO A 366 -25.63 -14.95 10.31
N ASP A 367 -25.59 -13.87 11.10
CA ASP A 367 -26.22 -12.58 10.79
C ASP A 367 -25.57 -11.90 9.59
N VAL A 368 -24.23 -11.98 9.47
CA VAL A 368 -23.48 -11.45 8.33
C VAL A 368 -23.81 -12.24 7.05
N LYS A 369 -23.79 -13.57 7.12
CA LYS A 369 -24.16 -14.43 5.97
C LYS A 369 -25.59 -14.18 5.50
N ALA A 370 -26.53 -14.07 6.44
CA ALA A 370 -27.92 -13.77 6.11
C ALA A 370 -28.10 -12.39 5.47
N MET A 371 -27.31 -11.38 5.88
CA MET A 371 -27.34 -10.06 5.27
C MET A 371 -26.72 -10.08 3.87
N ILE A 372 -25.63 -10.81 3.64
CA ILE A 372 -24.99 -10.99 2.33
C ILE A 372 -26.00 -11.52 1.30
N GLU A 373 -26.88 -12.46 1.66
CA GLU A 373 -27.88 -13.02 0.76
C GLU A 373 -28.92 -11.98 0.28
N LYS A 374 -29.09 -10.87 0.99
CA LYS A 374 -29.98 -9.76 0.60
C LYS A 374 -29.33 -8.81 -0.41
N ILE A 375 -28.02 -8.93 -0.66
CA ILE A 375 -27.24 -7.97 -1.45
C ILE A 375 -26.91 -8.54 -2.83
N ASN A 376 -27.44 -7.92 -3.86
CA ASN A 376 -27.10 -8.19 -5.26
C ASN A 376 -26.01 -7.20 -5.72
N TYR A 377 -25.00 -7.72 -6.36
CA TYR A 377 -23.88 -6.96 -6.88
C TYR A 377 -23.68 -7.29 -8.36
N GLY A 378 -23.53 -6.26 -9.20
CA GLY A 378 -23.34 -6.48 -10.63
C GLY A 378 -23.14 -5.21 -11.44
N VAL A 379 -23.07 -5.37 -12.75
CA VAL A 379 -22.91 -4.25 -13.69
C VAL A 379 -24.19 -3.44 -13.78
N HIS A 380 -24.05 -2.11 -13.66
CA HIS A 380 -25.15 -1.14 -13.84
C HIS A 380 -24.89 -0.28 -15.09
N PRO A 381 -25.88 -0.09 -16.00
CA PRO A 381 -25.67 0.63 -17.26
C PRO A 381 -25.10 2.04 -17.08
N VAL A 382 -25.58 2.78 -16.08
CA VAL A 382 -25.09 4.15 -15.79
C VAL A 382 -23.64 4.15 -15.30
N ALA A 383 -23.28 3.21 -14.43
CA ALA A 383 -21.92 3.07 -13.94
C ALA A 383 -20.96 2.61 -15.05
N GLU A 384 -21.41 1.73 -15.94
CA GLU A 384 -20.63 1.28 -17.11
C GLU A 384 -20.41 2.44 -18.08
N ALA A 385 -21.46 3.25 -18.35
CA ALA A 385 -21.38 4.43 -19.24
C ALA A 385 -20.52 5.56 -18.65
N ALA A 386 -20.41 5.68 -17.32
CA ALA A 386 -19.53 6.64 -16.66
C ALA A 386 -18.05 6.33 -16.91
N GLY A 387 -17.73 5.11 -17.36
CA GLY A 387 -16.36 4.67 -17.67
C GLY A 387 -15.56 4.41 -16.41
N TYR A 388 -14.24 4.61 -16.53
CA TYR A 388 -13.32 4.15 -15.53
C TYR A 388 -12.50 5.28 -14.85
N GLU A 389 -12.69 6.51 -15.27
CA GLU A 389 -12.12 7.68 -14.60
C GLU A 389 -12.77 7.89 -13.22
N LYS A 390 -13.99 7.39 -13.08
CA LYS A 390 -14.78 7.40 -11.87
C LYS A 390 -15.06 5.97 -11.42
N MET A 391 -15.10 5.75 -10.13
CA MET A 391 -15.51 4.47 -9.56
C MET A 391 -17.00 4.50 -9.23
N THR A 392 -17.84 4.95 -10.20
CA THR A 392 -19.27 5.15 -10.00
C THR A 392 -19.92 3.90 -9.41
N THR A 393 -20.56 4.10 -8.26
CA THR A 393 -21.33 3.06 -7.56
C THR A 393 -22.74 3.59 -7.34
N ILE A 394 -23.74 2.77 -7.67
CA ILE A 394 -25.16 3.05 -7.48
C ILE A 394 -25.71 2.04 -6.47
N ILE A 395 -26.43 2.53 -5.46
CA ILE A 395 -27.03 1.68 -4.43
C ILE A 395 -28.52 1.94 -4.38
N ASP A 396 -29.31 0.86 -4.49
CA ASP A 396 -30.75 0.83 -4.29
C ASP A 396 -31.08 -0.09 -3.10
N ILE A 397 -31.76 0.44 -2.09
CA ILE A 397 -32.17 -0.29 -0.90
C ILE A 397 -33.71 -0.36 -0.89
N GLU A 398 -34.26 -1.57 -0.79
CA GLU A 398 -35.69 -1.80 -0.57
C GLU A 398 -35.89 -2.26 0.89
N LEU A 399 -36.74 -1.55 1.62
CA LEU A 399 -37.11 -1.87 2.99
C LEU A 399 -38.35 -2.79 3.02
N ALA A 400 -38.56 -3.51 4.11
CA ALA A 400 -39.67 -4.43 4.29
C ALA A 400 -41.06 -3.76 4.18
N ASN A 401 -41.14 -2.46 4.52
CA ASN A 401 -42.36 -1.65 4.37
C ASN A 401 -42.60 -1.14 2.95
N GLY A 402 -41.76 -1.53 1.98
CA GLY A 402 -41.85 -1.10 0.58
C GLY A 402 -41.16 0.21 0.26
N ARG A 403 -40.61 0.95 1.24
CA ARG A 403 -39.83 2.18 1.01
C ARG A 403 -38.58 1.86 0.23
N LYS A 404 -38.28 2.66 -0.79
CA LYS A 404 -37.06 2.56 -1.60
C LYS A 404 -36.16 3.77 -1.34
N ILE A 405 -34.87 3.53 -1.20
CA ILE A 405 -33.82 4.53 -0.96
C ILE A 405 -32.73 4.28 -1.99
N SER A 406 -32.34 5.30 -2.71
CA SER A 406 -31.33 5.19 -3.77
C SER A 406 -30.28 6.29 -3.62
N GLY A 407 -29.06 6.00 -4.07
CA GLY A 407 -27.98 6.98 -4.12
C GLY A 407 -26.89 6.58 -5.11
N SER A 408 -26.00 7.52 -5.43
CA SER A 408 -24.83 7.28 -6.25
C SER A 408 -23.60 8.02 -5.73
N ALA A 409 -22.41 7.47 -5.92
CA ALA A 409 -21.14 8.10 -5.61
C ALA A 409 -20.10 7.75 -6.67
N ASP A 410 -19.30 8.74 -7.06
CA ASP A 410 -18.20 8.57 -8.03
C ASP A 410 -16.87 8.27 -7.33
N PHE A 411 -16.68 8.82 -6.12
CA PHE A 411 -15.42 8.74 -5.39
C PHE A 411 -15.66 8.37 -3.93
N GLY A 412 -14.88 7.44 -3.42
CA GLY A 412 -14.91 7.07 -2.02
C GLY A 412 -14.22 8.09 -1.10
N LYS A 413 -14.61 8.08 0.17
CA LYS A 413 -13.89 8.78 1.23
C LYS A 413 -12.42 8.34 1.23
N GLY A 414 -11.51 9.27 1.47
CA GLY A 414 -10.06 9.06 1.44
C GLY A 414 -9.43 9.23 0.05
N SER A 415 -10.22 9.36 -1.03
CA SER A 415 -9.71 9.72 -2.34
C SER A 415 -9.30 11.20 -2.41
N PRO A 416 -8.47 11.60 -3.40
CA PRO A 416 -8.12 13.02 -3.59
C PRO A 416 -9.34 13.93 -3.80
N ALA A 417 -10.43 13.41 -4.40
CA ALA A 417 -11.67 14.15 -4.61
C ALA A 417 -12.56 14.24 -3.35
N ASN A 418 -12.37 13.34 -2.38
CA ASN A 418 -13.11 13.30 -1.11
C ASN A 418 -12.14 12.89 0.03
N PRO A 419 -11.17 13.73 0.39
CA PRO A 419 -10.10 13.36 1.31
C PRO A 419 -10.61 13.20 2.75
N MET A 420 -9.95 12.36 3.51
CA MET A 420 -10.07 12.36 4.97
C MET A 420 -9.47 13.67 5.52
N THR A 421 -10.04 14.18 6.61
CA THR A 421 -9.38 15.25 7.39
C THR A 421 -8.16 14.70 8.16
N ASP A 422 -7.32 15.57 8.68
CA ASP A 422 -6.17 15.15 9.51
C ASP A 422 -6.63 14.45 10.79
N ASP A 423 -7.75 14.89 11.38
CA ASP A 423 -8.35 14.25 12.57
C ASP A 423 -8.90 12.86 12.26
N GLU A 424 -9.59 12.69 11.12
CA GLU A 424 -10.08 11.37 10.68
C GLU A 424 -8.91 10.41 10.46
N LEU A 425 -7.82 10.89 9.85
CA LEU A 425 -6.62 10.10 9.63
C LEU A 425 -5.90 9.78 10.95
N ALA A 426 -5.77 10.74 11.86
CA ALA A 426 -5.21 10.51 13.19
C ALA A 426 -6.03 9.48 13.97
N ASN A 427 -7.36 9.47 13.81
CA ASN A 427 -8.23 8.47 14.43
C ASN A 427 -8.02 7.08 13.81
N LYS A 428 -7.90 6.97 12.48
CA LYS A 428 -7.50 5.72 11.80
C LYS A 428 -6.17 5.21 12.35
N PHE A 429 -5.16 6.09 12.44
CA PHE A 429 -3.86 5.74 13.02
C PHE A 429 -4.01 5.18 14.44
N ARG A 430 -4.79 5.85 15.30
CA ARG A 430 -5.00 5.43 16.70
C ARG A 430 -5.68 4.07 16.78
N GLU A 431 -6.63 3.78 15.90
CA GLU A 431 -7.28 2.47 15.81
C GLU A 431 -6.27 1.38 15.40
N CYS A 432 -5.46 1.63 14.38
CA CYS A 432 -4.39 0.74 13.95
C CYS A 432 -3.34 0.52 15.05
N ALA A 433 -2.95 1.58 15.75
CA ALA A 433 -2.01 1.53 16.88
C ALA A 433 -2.56 0.69 18.05
N ALA A 434 -3.84 0.87 18.39
CA ALA A 434 -4.52 0.09 19.42
C ALA A 434 -4.63 -1.40 19.02
N TRP A 435 -4.92 -1.68 17.74
CA TRP A 435 -4.91 -3.04 17.19
C TRP A 435 -3.54 -3.68 17.32
N GLY A 436 -2.47 -2.95 17.00
CA GLY A 436 -1.07 -3.32 17.21
C GLY A 436 -0.60 -3.27 18.66
N LYS A 437 -1.52 -3.04 19.62
CA LYS A 437 -1.28 -3.00 21.08
C LYS A 437 -0.30 -1.90 21.53
N LEU A 438 -0.24 -0.81 20.82
CA LEU A 438 0.49 0.38 21.25
C LEU A 438 -0.36 1.21 22.22
N ALA A 439 0.26 1.71 23.30
CA ALA A 439 -0.42 2.55 24.29
C ALA A 439 -0.91 3.87 23.67
N ARG A 440 -2.11 4.32 24.05
CA ARG A 440 -2.74 5.54 23.52
C ARG A 440 -1.85 6.77 23.62
N ALA A 441 -1.19 6.99 24.76
CA ALA A 441 -0.29 8.13 24.96
C ALA A 441 0.90 8.12 23.97
N SER A 442 1.42 6.92 23.63
CA SER A 442 2.45 6.79 22.59
C SER A 442 1.89 7.08 21.20
N ALA A 443 0.66 6.63 20.93
CA ALA A 443 -0.01 6.90 19.66
C ALA A 443 -0.24 8.40 19.45
N ASP A 444 -0.75 9.12 20.44
CA ASP A 444 -0.96 10.56 20.36
C ASP A 444 0.36 11.31 20.12
N LYS A 445 1.42 10.94 20.85
CA LYS A 445 2.76 11.52 20.65
C LYS A 445 3.31 11.27 19.25
N ILE A 446 3.07 10.09 18.65
CA ILE A 446 3.51 9.77 17.29
C ILE A 446 2.77 10.64 16.27
N VAL A 447 1.47 10.88 16.44
CA VAL A 447 0.69 11.80 15.58
C VAL A 447 1.35 13.18 15.55
N ASP A 448 1.61 13.75 16.73
CA ASP A 448 2.25 15.08 16.84
C ASP A 448 3.66 15.10 16.20
N MET A 449 4.45 14.05 16.44
CA MET A 449 5.80 13.94 15.89
C MET A 449 5.79 13.84 14.37
N ILE A 450 4.83 13.12 13.77
CA ILE A 450 4.76 12.96 12.31
C ILE A 450 4.28 14.26 11.64
N PHE A 451 3.28 14.96 12.19
CA PHE A 451 2.90 16.25 11.65
C PHE A 451 3.99 17.33 11.84
N GLY A 452 4.86 17.15 12.83
CA GLY A 452 6.06 17.96 13.05
C GLY A 452 7.37 17.32 12.58
N LEU A 453 7.35 16.37 11.64
CA LEU A 453 8.47 15.49 11.31
C LEU A 453 9.75 16.25 10.93
N GLU A 454 9.64 17.39 10.24
CA GLU A 454 10.77 18.21 9.82
C GLU A 454 11.56 18.81 11.01
N LYS A 455 10.95 18.85 12.20
CA LYS A 455 11.57 19.38 13.43
C LYS A 455 12.42 18.34 14.15
N LEU A 456 12.23 17.04 13.84
CA LEU A 456 13.00 15.97 14.46
C LEU A 456 14.45 16.00 13.97
N LYS A 457 15.38 16.17 14.89
CA LYS A 457 16.82 16.14 14.59
C LYS A 457 17.32 14.73 14.32
N ASN A 458 16.65 13.72 14.89
CA ASN A 458 17.03 12.32 14.74
C ASN A 458 15.77 11.44 14.69
N ILE A 459 15.58 10.69 13.62
CA ILE A 459 14.41 9.84 13.42
C ILE A 459 14.30 8.72 14.47
N ARG A 460 15.39 8.38 15.16
CA ARG A 460 15.40 7.41 16.26
C ARG A 460 14.44 7.80 17.40
N GLU A 461 14.15 9.10 17.56
CA GLU A 461 13.15 9.55 18.53
C GLU A 461 11.76 9.01 18.22
N LEU A 462 11.39 8.92 16.94
CA LEU A 462 10.15 8.35 16.48
C LEU A 462 10.19 6.81 16.54
N THR A 463 11.22 6.18 15.94
CA THR A 463 11.27 4.73 15.84
C THR A 463 11.33 4.02 17.20
N LYS A 464 11.86 4.69 18.22
CA LYS A 464 11.86 4.20 19.61
C LYS A 464 10.44 4.03 20.17
N LEU A 465 9.47 4.85 19.76
CA LEU A 465 8.07 4.74 20.18
C LEU A 465 7.31 3.62 19.44
N LEU A 466 7.83 3.13 18.33
CA LEU A 466 7.21 2.08 17.51
C LEU A 466 7.50 0.65 18.00
N GLN A 467 8.23 0.53 19.10
CA GLN A 467 8.50 -0.76 19.73
C GLN A 467 7.38 -1.07 20.72
N THR A 468 6.69 -2.18 20.50
CA THR A 468 5.75 -2.71 21.49
C THR A 468 6.40 -3.87 22.22
N GLY A 469 6.19 -3.95 23.54
CA GLY A 469 6.67 -5.07 24.36
C GLY A 469 5.88 -6.37 24.16
N ALA A 470 5.23 -6.55 23.01
CA ALA A 470 4.40 -7.70 22.73
C ALA A 470 5.24 -8.99 22.70
N ARG A 471 5.21 -9.74 23.81
CA ARG A 471 5.61 -11.15 23.79
C ARG A 471 4.74 -11.88 22.78
N PRO A 472 5.31 -12.79 21.95
CA PRO A 472 4.50 -13.58 21.03
C PRO A 472 3.40 -14.30 21.84
N THR A 473 2.15 -14.08 21.47
CA THR A 473 1.06 -14.95 21.92
C THR A 473 1.44 -16.36 21.48
N LYS A 474 1.40 -17.33 22.39
CA LYS A 474 1.62 -18.74 22.06
C LYS A 474 0.67 -19.09 20.91
N SER A 475 1.21 -19.31 19.72
CA SER A 475 0.45 -19.84 18.61
C SER A 475 -0.15 -21.18 19.06
N LYS A 476 -1.45 -21.36 18.92
CA LYS A 476 -2.03 -22.70 18.86
C LYS A 476 -1.27 -23.42 17.74
N ASN A 477 -0.67 -24.58 18.04
CA ASN A 477 0.00 -25.39 17.04
C ASN A 477 -0.97 -25.63 15.88
N ILE A 478 -0.79 -24.94 14.79
CA ILE A 478 -1.45 -25.25 13.53
C ILE A 478 -0.63 -26.37 12.91
N GLU A 479 -1.04 -27.62 13.17
CA GLU A 479 -0.58 -28.73 12.34
C GLU A 479 -1.11 -28.49 10.92
N PRO A 480 -0.28 -28.64 9.89
CA PRO A 480 -0.76 -28.56 8.52
C PRO A 480 -1.82 -29.66 8.29
N PRO A 481 -2.87 -29.37 7.51
CA PRO A 481 -3.92 -30.36 7.22
C PRO A 481 -3.32 -31.63 6.65
N ARG A 482 -3.63 -32.79 7.24
CA ARG A 482 -3.10 -34.13 6.91
C ARG A 482 -3.47 -34.66 5.52
N THR A 483 -3.99 -33.86 4.62
CA THR A 483 -4.62 -34.32 3.36
C THR A 483 -3.76 -34.30 2.10
N GLN A 484 -2.45 -34.01 2.18
CA GLN A 484 -1.60 -34.02 0.96
C GLN A 484 -0.40 -34.98 0.99
N ARG A 485 -0.36 -35.99 1.85
CA ARG A 485 0.73 -37.00 1.84
C ARG A 485 0.46 -38.25 1.01
N LYS A 486 -0.59 -38.32 0.15
CA LYS A 486 -0.92 -39.53 -0.65
C LYS A 486 -0.79 -39.38 -2.16
N ALA A 487 -0.18 -38.37 -2.72
CA ALA A 487 -0.12 -38.18 -4.18
C ALA A 487 1.29 -38.23 -4.82
N PHE A 488 2.37 -38.54 -4.10
CA PHE A 488 3.69 -38.72 -4.70
C PHE A 488 4.32 -40.07 -4.31
N LYS A 489 3.70 -41.16 -4.75
CA LYS A 489 4.36 -42.45 -4.97
C LYS A 489 3.75 -43.06 -6.21
N LYS A 490 4.51 -43.12 -7.30
CA LYS A 490 4.38 -43.70 -8.64
C LYS A 490 4.17 -42.61 -9.71
N VAL A 491 5.24 -42.17 -10.28
CA VAL A 491 5.72 -42.37 -11.66
C VAL A 491 7.26 -42.29 -11.60
#